data_0dcf60fa371bf8f5be9769d4eea4edbc
#
_entry.id   0dcf60fa371bf8f5be9769d4eea4edbc
#
_cell.length_a   1.000
_cell.length_b   1.000
_cell.length_c   1.000
_cell.angle_alpha   90.00
_cell.angle_beta   90.00
_cell.angle_gamma   90.00
#
_symmetry.space_group_name_H-M   'P 1'
#
loop_
_entity.id
_entity.type
_entity.pdbx_description
1 polymer ?
#
loop_
_entity_poly.entity_id
_entity_poly.type
_entity_poly.pdbx_seq_one_letter_code
_entity_poly.pdbx_strand_id
1 'polypeptide(L)'
;MKILVCISKTPDTTAKIAFTDNNTKFAEAGVQWIINPYDEWYALVRAIELKEKDASTVIHLINVGAADAEPVIRKALALGGDEAIRVNQNPIDSFTVASQITTVAKSSGYDLILTGKETIDYNGSSVGGMIAEQLDLPYVSLATKFELNGTTAVINREIEGGEETCEVSLPVVVSCQKGVAEARIPNMRGIMAARTKPLKVVEPAAVSQLTNVVSFELPAPKAGVKLVPADQPEELIRLLHEEAKVF
;
A
#
# COMPACT_ATOMS: atom_id res chain seq x y z
N MET A 1 -9.90 -17.48 10.68
CA MET A 1 -9.55 -16.97 9.34
C MET A 1 -8.06 -16.59 9.31
N LYS A 2 -7.38 -16.73 8.17
CA LYS A 2 -5.98 -16.36 8.00
C LYS A 2 -5.83 -15.25 6.96
N ILE A 3 -5.34 -14.09 7.40
CA ILE A 3 -5.22 -12.89 6.56
C ILE A 3 -3.74 -12.62 6.27
N LEU A 4 -3.41 -12.34 5.02
CA LEU A 4 -2.12 -11.78 4.62
C LEU A 4 -2.29 -10.29 4.32
N VAL A 5 -1.50 -9.44 4.96
CA VAL A 5 -1.46 -8.01 4.65
C VAL A 5 -0.11 -7.67 4.06
N CYS A 6 -0.13 -7.17 2.82
CA CYS A 6 1.07 -6.72 2.14
C CYS A 6 1.40 -5.29 2.59
N ILE A 7 2.64 -5.06 2.98
CA ILE A 7 3.11 -3.75 3.45
C ILE A 7 4.41 -3.38 2.76
N SER A 8 4.57 -2.11 2.43
CA SER A 8 5.74 -1.53 1.77
C SER A 8 6.45 -0.54 2.68
N LYS A 9 7.75 -0.37 2.45
CA LYS A 9 8.57 0.69 3.01
C LYS A 9 8.61 1.83 2.00
N THR A 10 8.04 2.98 2.33
CA THR A 10 8.01 4.17 1.48
C THR A 10 8.69 5.35 2.15
N PRO A 11 9.23 6.33 1.40
CA PRO A 11 9.67 7.58 2.01
C PRO A 11 8.49 8.32 2.63
N ASP A 12 8.74 9.06 3.73
CA ASP A 12 7.73 9.90 4.36
C ASP A 12 7.19 10.94 3.36
N THR A 13 5.91 11.29 3.47
CA THR A 13 5.24 12.26 2.58
C THR A 13 5.88 13.65 2.57
N THR A 14 6.68 13.96 3.57
CA THR A 14 7.44 15.24 3.69
C THR A 14 8.88 15.09 3.20
N ALA A 15 9.29 13.92 2.72
CA ALA A 15 10.65 13.69 2.25
C ALA A 15 10.98 14.57 1.04
N LYS A 16 12.17 15.17 1.06
CA LYS A 16 12.70 15.89 -0.10
C LYS A 16 13.14 14.88 -1.15
N ILE A 17 12.49 14.88 -2.30
CA ILE A 17 12.84 14.01 -3.41
C ILE A 17 14.09 14.55 -4.10
N ALA A 18 15.12 13.72 -4.16
CA ALA A 18 16.37 13.98 -4.86
C ALA A 18 16.90 12.67 -5.46
N PHE A 19 17.80 12.77 -6.43
CA PHE A 19 18.35 11.62 -7.12
C PHE A 19 19.89 11.67 -7.12
N THR A 20 20.50 10.48 -7.20
CA THR A 20 21.96 10.27 -7.29
C THR A 20 22.29 9.41 -8.52
N ASP A 21 23.57 9.14 -8.75
CA ASP A 21 24.06 8.27 -9.81
C ASP A 21 23.51 8.66 -11.20
N ASN A 22 23.65 9.92 -11.57
CA ASN A 22 23.10 10.47 -12.82
C ASN A 22 21.57 10.28 -12.92
N ASN A 23 20.86 10.52 -11.84
CA ASN A 23 19.40 10.37 -11.73
C ASN A 23 18.89 8.94 -11.93
N THR A 24 19.70 7.92 -11.69
CA THR A 24 19.26 6.51 -11.79
C THR A 24 18.87 5.93 -10.44
N LYS A 25 19.14 6.65 -9.33
CA LYS A 25 18.80 6.20 -7.98
C LYS A 25 18.17 7.30 -7.15
N PHE A 26 17.22 6.92 -6.30
CA PHE A 26 16.67 7.79 -5.27
C PHE A 26 17.75 8.08 -4.21
N ALA A 27 17.85 9.33 -3.75
CA ALA A 27 18.78 9.73 -2.70
C ALA A 27 18.19 9.43 -1.33
N GLU A 28 18.61 8.34 -0.70
CA GLU A 28 18.05 7.84 0.56
C GLU A 28 18.61 8.53 1.81
N ALA A 29 19.66 9.33 1.68
CA ALA A 29 20.33 9.95 2.81
C ALA A 29 19.40 10.94 3.55
N GLY A 30 19.15 10.69 4.84
CA GLY A 30 18.27 11.52 5.67
C GLY A 30 16.77 11.31 5.45
N VAL A 31 16.38 10.34 4.62
CA VAL A 31 14.97 10.01 4.39
C VAL A 31 14.42 9.25 5.58
N GLN A 32 13.29 9.72 6.12
CA GLN A 32 12.49 8.94 7.05
C GLN A 32 11.62 7.96 6.28
N TRP A 33 11.68 6.69 6.67
CA TRP A 33 10.90 5.62 6.06
C TRP A 33 9.69 5.27 6.89
N ILE A 34 8.56 5.06 6.21
CA ILE A 34 7.27 4.74 6.85
C ILE A 34 6.60 3.55 6.17
N ILE A 35 5.59 2.97 6.84
CA ILE A 35 4.63 2.08 6.16
C ILE A 35 3.90 2.94 5.14
N ASN A 36 3.68 2.39 3.93
CA ASN A 36 2.89 3.10 2.92
C ASN A 36 1.59 3.63 3.55
N PRO A 37 1.45 4.96 3.64
CA PRO A 37 0.32 5.57 4.33
C PRO A 37 -0.97 5.41 3.52
N TYR A 38 -2.10 5.64 4.16
CA TYR A 38 -3.45 5.57 3.60
C TYR A 38 -3.86 4.16 3.19
N ASP A 39 -3.31 3.61 2.12
CA ASP A 39 -3.82 2.37 1.50
C ASP A 39 -3.45 1.12 2.31
N GLU A 40 -2.16 0.82 2.46
CA GLU A 40 -1.71 -0.37 3.20
C GLU A 40 -1.94 -0.23 4.71
N TRP A 41 -1.84 1.00 5.22
CA TRP A 41 -2.17 1.25 6.63
C TRP A 41 -3.62 0.93 6.93
N TYR A 42 -4.56 1.34 6.06
CA TYR A 42 -5.98 1.02 6.21
C TYR A 42 -6.25 -0.47 5.98
N ALA A 43 -5.57 -1.12 5.04
CA ALA A 43 -5.64 -2.57 4.85
C ALA A 43 -5.28 -3.32 6.13
N LEU A 44 -4.20 -2.92 6.80
CA LEU A 44 -3.79 -3.50 8.08
C LEU A 44 -4.83 -3.24 9.19
N VAL A 45 -5.32 -2.01 9.31
CA VAL A 45 -6.36 -1.69 10.30
C VAL A 45 -7.62 -2.50 10.05
N ARG A 46 -8.04 -2.67 8.78
CA ARG A 46 -9.20 -3.51 8.45
C ARG A 46 -9.01 -4.96 8.86
N ALA A 47 -7.81 -5.52 8.64
CA ALA A 47 -7.50 -6.87 9.13
C ALA A 47 -7.61 -6.97 10.66
N ILE A 48 -7.15 -5.95 11.39
CA ILE A 48 -7.25 -5.88 12.85
C ILE A 48 -8.73 -5.83 13.31
N GLU A 49 -9.56 -5.03 12.63
CA GLU A 49 -11.01 -4.96 12.95
C GLU A 49 -11.72 -6.30 12.71
N LEU A 50 -11.32 -7.06 11.67
CA LEU A 50 -11.84 -8.42 11.46
C LEU A 50 -11.41 -9.36 12.58
N LYS A 51 -10.18 -9.26 13.04
CA LYS A 51 -9.67 -10.03 14.18
C LYS A 51 -10.34 -9.64 15.49
N GLU A 52 -10.67 -8.37 15.71
CA GLU A 52 -11.42 -7.92 16.88
C GLU A 52 -12.84 -8.51 16.94
N LYS A 53 -13.44 -8.80 15.78
CA LYS A 53 -14.75 -9.49 15.66
C LYS A 53 -14.63 -11.00 15.84
N ASP A 54 -13.54 -11.60 15.39
CA ASP A 54 -13.25 -13.03 15.53
C ASP A 54 -11.79 -13.23 15.97
N ALA A 55 -11.58 -13.46 17.27
CA ALA A 55 -10.27 -13.61 17.87
C ALA A 55 -9.47 -14.83 17.36
N SER A 56 -10.10 -15.77 16.64
CA SER A 56 -9.42 -16.88 15.98
C SER A 56 -8.69 -16.46 14.70
N THR A 57 -8.94 -15.24 14.22
CA THR A 57 -8.28 -14.68 13.02
C THR A 57 -6.80 -14.42 13.28
N VAL A 58 -5.96 -14.85 12.35
CA VAL A 58 -4.50 -14.65 12.37
C VAL A 58 -4.09 -13.71 11.26
N ILE A 59 -3.29 -12.69 11.59
CA ILE A 59 -2.81 -11.66 10.67
C ILE A 59 -1.32 -11.83 10.45
N HIS A 60 -0.94 -12.25 9.25
CA HIS A 60 0.44 -12.24 8.79
C HIS A 60 0.70 -10.98 7.97
N LEU A 61 1.85 -10.37 8.19
CA LEU A 61 2.35 -9.28 7.38
C LEU A 61 3.38 -9.83 6.41
N ILE A 62 3.42 -9.30 5.19
CA ILE A 62 4.48 -9.61 4.23
C ILE A 62 5.08 -8.33 3.65
N ASN A 63 6.40 -8.32 3.56
CA ASN A 63 7.18 -7.26 2.95
C ASN A 63 8.25 -7.87 2.03
N VAL A 64 8.40 -7.33 0.84
CA VAL A 64 9.54 -7.59 -0.03
C VAL A 64 10.50 -6.42 0.15
N GLY A 65 11.59 -6.66 0.86
CA GLY A 65 12.52 -5.60 1.25
C GLY A 65 13.82 -6.13 1.86
N ALA A 66 14.88 -5.34 1.78
CA ALA A 66 16.13 -5.61 2.47
C ALA A 66 16.00 -5.45 4.00
N ALA A 67 17.09 -5.65 4.72
CA ALA A 67 17.09 -5.61 6.18
C ALA A 67 16.65 -4.27 6.79
N ASP A 68 16.86 -3.18 6.07
CA ASP A 68 16.46 -1.83 6.45
C ASP A 68 14.94 -1.57 6.43
N ALA A 69 14.15 -2.51 5.90
CA ALA A 69 12.68 -2.49 6.02
C ALA A 69 12.19 -2.96 7.40
N GLU A 70 13.03 -3.58 8.24
CA GLU A 70 12.61 -4.15 9.52
C GLU A 70 11.95 -3.13 10.46
N PRO A 71 12.43 -1.89 10.64
CA PRO A 71 11.77 -0.91 11.51
C PRO A 71 10.32 -0.62 11.09
N VAL A 72 10.05 -0.57 9.77
CA VAL A 72 8.71 -0.36 9.20
C VAL A 72 7.82 -1.58 9.50
N ILE A 73 8.35 -2.79 9.30
CA ILE A 73 7.65 -4.04 9.62
C ILE A 73 7.32 -4.11 11.12
N ARG A 74 8.25 -3.75 12.01
CA ARG A 74 8.02 -3.71 13.46
C ARG A 74 6.91 -2.72 13.84
N LYS A 75 6.81 -1.59 13.14
CA LYS A 75 5.70 -0.62 13.34
C LYS A 75 4.34 -1.24 12.96
N ALA A 76 4.28 -1.99 11.87
CA ALA A 76 3.07 -2.71 11.48
C ALA A 76 2.69 -3.84 12.47
N LEU A 77 3.67 -4.57 12.99
CA LEU A 77 3.46 -5.54 14.09
C LEU A 77 2.96 -4.87 15.37
N ALA A 78 3.40 -3.63 15.64
CA ALA A 78 2.95 -2.85 16.80
C ALA A 78 1.49 -2.42 16.69
N LEU A 79 0.98 -2.21 15.47
CA LEU A 79 -0.44 -1.93 15.21
C LEU A 79 -1.31 -3.14 15.54
N GLY A 80 -0.89 -4.36 15.17
CA GLY A 80 -1.71 -5.54 15.46
C GLY A 80 -1.38 -6.81 14.68
N GLY A 81 -0.46 -6.79 13.72
CA GLY A 81 0.00 -8.01 13.06
C GLY A 81 0.53 -9.04 14.05
N ASP A 82 0.29 -10.31 13.83
CA ASP A 82 0.74 -11.40 14.70
C ASP A 82 2.15 -11.86 14.38
N GLU A 83 2.44 -12.03 13.12
CA GLU A 83 3.73 -12.46 12.57
C GLU A 83 4.03 -11.66 11.31
N ALA A 84 5.31 -11.49 11.00
CA ALA A 84 5.74 -10.89 9.76
C ALA A 84 6.69 -11.80 8.97
N ILE A 85 6.60 -11.71 7.66
CA ILE A 85 7.47 -12.39 6.70
C ILE A 85 8.16 -11.30 5.88
N ARG A 86 9.48 -11.30 5.86
CA ARG A 86 10.27 -10.43 5.01
C ARG A 86 10.98 -11.27 3.95
N VAL A 87 10.66 -11.03 2.69
CA VAL A 87 11.42 -11.59 1.58
C VAL A 87 12.67 -10.74 1.38
N ASN A 88 13.83 -11.36 1.49
CA ASN A 88 15.15 -10.69 1.55
C ASN A 88 15.61 -10.21 0.16
N GLN A 89 14.87 -9.29 -0.43
CA GLN A 89 15.16 -8.73 -1.75
C GLN A 89 14.71 -7.27 -1.82
N ASN A 90 15.53 -6.40 -2.39
CA ASN A 90 15.06 -5.07 -2.75
C ASN A 90 13.94 -5.18 -3.78
N PRO A 91 12.85 -4.42 -3.65
CA PRO A 91 11.82 -4.37 -4.67
C PRO A 91 12.42 -3.81 -5.97
N ILE A 92 12.16 -4.49 -7.09
CA ILE A 92 12.72 -4.11 -8.41
C ILE A 92 11.59 -3.56 -9.27
N ASP A 93 10.54 -4.35 -9.44
CA ASP A 93 9.33 -3.97 -10.16
C ASP A 93 8.11 -4.64 -9.55
N SER A 94 6.92 -4.23 -9.96
CA SER A 94 5.66 -4.76 -9.43
C SER A 94 5.52 -6.26 -9.65
N PHE A 95 6.03 -6.78 -10.77
CA PHE A 95 5.94 -8.20 -11.10
C PHE A 95 6.82 -9.05 -10.18
N THR A 96 8.05 -8.64 -9.92
CA THR A 96 8.93 -9.36 -8.99
C THR A 96 8.36 -9.32 -7.58
N VAL A 97 7.88 -8.16 -7.11
CA VAL A 97 7.25 -8.03 -5.79
C VAL A 97 6.03 -8.97 -5.68
N ALA A 98 5.10 -8.93 -6.63
CA ALA A 98 3.93 -9.79 -6.64
C ALA A 98 4.31 -11.28 -6.65
N SER A 99 5.30 -11.67 -7.45
CA SER A 99 5.77 -13.05 -7.55
C SER A 99 6.42 -13.57 -6.26
N GLN A 100 7.17 -12.73 -5.56
CA GLN A 100 7.72 -13.08 -4.24
C GLN A 100 6.61 -13.30 -3.22
N ILE A 101 5.62 -12.40 -3.16
CA ILE A 101 4.47 -12.52 -2.27
C ILE A 101 3.68 -13.78 -2.59
N THR A 102 3.40 -14.03 -3.86
CA THR A 102 2.67 -15.21 -4.35
C THR A 102 3.37 -16.51 -3.97
N THR A 103 4.70 -16.57 -4.11
CA THR A 103 5.49 -17.74 -3.75
C THR A 103 5.31 -18.12 -2.27
N VAL A 104 5.29 -17.11 -1.38
CA VAL A 104 5.03 -17.33 0.04
C VAL A 104 3.56 -17.69 0.30
N ALA A 105 2.63 -17.02 -0.38
CA ALA A 105 1.21 -17.21 -0.17
C ALA A 105 0.72 -18.60 -0.60
N LYS A 106 1.21 -19.15 -1.72
CA LYS A 106 0.83 -20.46 -2.27
C LYS A 106 0.94 -21.60 -1.25
N SER A 107 1.95 -21.58 -0.40
CA SER A 107 2.18 -22.64 0.60
C SER A 107 1.42 -22.43 1.91
N SER A 108 0.68 -21.34 2.06
CA SER A 108 0.22 -20.86 3.37
C SER A 108 -1.30 -20.87 3.57
N GLY A 109 -2.10 -21.00 2.51
CA GLY A 109 -3.58 -21.12 2.59
C GLY A 109 -4.23 -19.90 3.25
N TYR A 110 -4.05 -18.71 2.68
CA TYR A 110 -4.72 -17.50 3.15
C TYR A 110 -6.16 -17.42 2.63
N ASP A 111 -7.07 -17.03 3.51
CA ASP A 111 -8.48 -16.77 3.16
C ASP A 111 -8.65 -15.38 2.54
N LEU A 112 -7.85 -14.42 3.00
CA LEU A 112 -7.92 -13.03 2.56
C LEU A 112 -6.52 -12.47 2.38
N ILE A 113 -6.26 -11.85 1.23
CA ILE A 113 -5.02 -11.11 0.97
C ILE A 113 -5.40 -9.64 0.78
N LEU A 114 -4.87 -8.78 1.64
CA LEU A 114 -5.09 -7.34 1.58
C LEU A 114 -3.81 -6.64 1.12
N THR A 115 -3.95 -5.79 0.12
CA THR A 115 -2.89 -4.92 -0.38
C THR A 115 -3.33 -3.46 -0.25
N GLY A 116 -2.42 -2.52 -0.38
CA GLY A 116 -2.79 -1.17 -0.75
C GLY A 116 -3.19 -1.10 -2.22
N LYS A 117 -3.93 -0.06 -2.58
CA LYS A 117 -4.20 0.28 -3.98
C LYS A 117 -2.88 0.49 -4.73
N GLU A 118 -1.98 1.24 -4.13
CA GLU A 118 -0.67 1.62 -4.68
C GLU A 118 0.29 2.01 -3.57
N THR A 119 1.56 2.25 -3.89
CA THR A 119 2.50 2.91 -3.00
C THR A 119 2.68 4.37 -3.40
N ILE A 120 2.91 5.26 -2.42
CA ILE A 120 2.98 6.72 -2.65
C ILE A 120 4.20 7.16 -3.46
N ASP A 121 5.19 6.29 -3.63
CA ASP A 121 6.44 6.55 -4.35
C ASP A 121 6.39 6.11 -5.82
N TYR A 122 5.64 5.04 -6.15
CA TYR A 122 5.59 4.50 -7.51
C TYR A 122 4.21 4.58 -8.17
N ASN A 123 3.12 4.65 -7.40
CA ASN A 123 1.73 4.72 -7.90
C ASN A 123 1.39 3.64 -8.96
N GLY A 124 1.95 2.44 -8.80
CA GLY A 124 1.87 1.40 -9.83
C GLY A 124 0.53 0.68 -9.93
N SER A 125 -0.27 0.65 -8.87
CA SER A 125 -1.62 0.05 -8.77
C SER A 125 -1.78 -1.38 -9.32
N SER A 126 -0.69 -2.16 -9.43
CA SER A 126 -0.68 -3.44 -10.18
C SER A 126 -0.41 -4.67 -9.32
N VAL A 127 0.25 -4.51 -8.17
CA VAL A 127 0.72 -5.65 -7.34
C VAL A 127 -0.43 -6.55 -6.89
N GLY A 128 -1.55 -5.97 -6.43
CA GLY A 128 -2.71 -6.75 -5.97
C GLY A 128 -3.33 -7.61 -7.08
N GLY A 129 -3.52 -7.05 -8.28
CA GLY A 129 -4.02 -7.80 -9.43
C GLY A 129 -3.06 -8.89 -9.89
N MET A 130 -1.74 -8.61 -9.89
CA MET A 130 -0.74 -9.63 -10.24
C MET A 130 -0.68 -10.78 -9.22
N ILE A 131 -0.87 -10.50 -7.92
CA ILE A 131 -0.97 -11.55 -6.89
C ILE A 131 -2.20 -12.42 -7.14
N ALA A 132 -3.35 -11.80 -7.39
CA ALA A 132 -4.61 -12.51 -7.63
C ALA A 132 -4.51 -13.45 -8.84
N GLU A 133 -4.01 -12.95 -9.96
CA GLU A 133 -3.81 -13.74 -11.19
C GLU A 133 -2.86 -14.92 -10.96
N GLN A 134 -1.73 -14.69 -10.31
CA GLN A 134 -0.75 -15.75 -10.05
C GLN A 134 -1.25 -16.81 -9.04
N LEU A 135 -2.25 -16.48 -8.21
CA LEU A 135 -2.89 -17.40 -7.26
C LEU A 135 -4.17 -18.03 -7.81
N ASP A 136 -4.65 -17.58 -8.96
CA ASP A 136 -5.96 -17.94 -9.54
C ASP A 136 -7.10 -17.60 -8.55
N LEU A 137 -7.07 -16.38 -7.99
CA LEU A 137 -8.04 -15.88 -7.03
C LEU A 137 -8.83 -14.69 -7.57
N PRO A 138 -10.09 -14.51 -7.14
CA PRO A 138 -10.83 -13.28 -7.40
C PRO A 138 -10.08 -12.04 -6.89
N TYR A 139 -10.23 -10.92 -7.60
CA TYR A 139 -9.63 -9.64 -7.23
C TYR A 139 -10.66 -8.51 -7.20
N VAL A 140 -10.72 -7.78 -6.09
CA VAL A 140 -11.49 -6.54 -5.98
C VAL A 140 -10.54 -5.38 -5.70
N SER A 141 -10.47 -4.43 -6.64
CA SER A 141 -9.61 -3.25 -6.52
C SER A 141 -10.34 -2.07 -5.89
N LEU A 142 -9.58 -1.11 -5.35
CA LEU A 142 -10.05 0.21 -4.91
C LEU A 142 -11.15 0.13 -3.82
N ALA A 143 -11.03 -0.83 -2.91
CA ALA A 143 -12.01 -1.04 -1.87
C ALA A 143 -12.07 0.14 -0.89
N THR A 144 -13.26 0.72 -0.75
CA THR A 144 -13.60 1.80 0.20
C THR A 144 -14.36 1.29 1.42
N LYS A 145 -15.00 0.11 1.28
CA LYS A 145 -15.71 -0.56 2.37
C LYS A 145 -15.55 -2.07 2.23
N PHE A 146 -15.46 -2.77 3.34
CA PHE A 146 -15.33 -4.22 3.37
C PHE A 146 -16.15 -4.78 4.53
N GLU A 147 -17.07 -5.67 4.25
CA GLU A 147 -17.84 -6.42 5.24
C GLU A 147 -17.69 -7.92 4.96
N LEU A 148 -17.65 -8.74 6.00
CA LEU A 148 -17.57 -10.19 5.88
C LEU A 148 -18.78 -10.83 6.53
N ASN A 149 -19.53 -11.61 5.75
CA ASN A 149 -20.70 -12.36 6.16
C ASN A 149 -20.44 -13.86 5.95
N GLY A 150 -19.97 -14.55 7.00
CA GLY A 150 -19.50 -15.93 6.90
C GLY A 150 -18.27 -16.01 5.98
N THR A 151 -18.41 -16.65 4.83
CA THR A 151 -17.35 -16.77 3.81
C THR A 151 -17.54 -15.83 2.61
N THR A 152 -18.54 -14.95 2.64
CA THR A 152 -18.82 -13.99 1.57
C THR A 152 -18.39 -12.60 2.00
N ALA A 153 -17.51 -11.98 1.23
CA ALA A 153 -17.12 -10.59 1.40
C ALA A 153 -18.04 -9.70 0.55
N VAL A 154 -18.55 -8.63 1.16
CA VAL A 154 -19.28 -7.55 0.49
C VAL A 154 -18.38 -6.33 0.50
N ILE A 155 -18.01 -5.85 -0.68
CA ILE A 155 -16.97 -4.85 -0.88
C ILE A 155 -17.50 -3.73 -1.75
N ASN A 156 -17.46 -2.50 -1.22
CA ASN A 156 -17.70 -1.33 -2.04
C ASN A 156 -16.36 -0.87 -2.63
N ARG A 157 -16.38 -0.47 -3.89
CA ARG A 157 -15.20 0.04 -4.60
C ARG A 157 -15.54 1.27 -5.43
N GLU A 158 -14.60 2.19 -5.55
CA GLU A 158 -14.73 3.31 -6.46
C GLU A 158 -14.55 2.87 -7.91
N ILE A 159 -15.41 3.37 -8.77
CA ILE A 159 -15.34 3.27 -10.23
C ILE A 159 -15.51 4.64 -10.86
N GLU A 160 -15.19 4.78 -12.15
CA GLU A 160 -15.45 6.02 -12.86
C GLU A 160 -16.95 6.33 -12.87
N GLY A 161 -17.32 7.49 -12.35
CA GLY A 161 -18.70 7.95 -12.27
C GLY A 161 -19.50 7.47 -11.06
N GLY A 162 -18.91 6.68 -10.14
CA GLY A 162 -19.67 6.24 -8.96
C GLY A 162 -18.97 5.18 -8.09
N GLU A 163 -19.80 4.37 -7.48
CA GLU A 163 -19.38 3.27 -6.59
C GLU A 163 -20.07 1.96 -7.02
N GLU A 164 -19.36 0.87 -6.91
CA GLU A 164 -19.87 -0.49 -7.17
C GLU A 164 -19.79 -1.33 -5.90
N THR A 165 -20.80 -2.16 -5.66
CA THR A 165 -20.79 -3.15 -4.61
C THR A 165 -20.57 -4.53 -5.21
N CYS A 166 -19.50 -5.20 -4.78
CA CYS A 166 -19.15 -6.55 -5.21
C CYS A 166 -19.41 -7.54 -4.07
N GLU A 167 -20.00 -8.69 -4.40
CA GLU A 167 -20.06 -9.85 -3.50
C GLU A 167 -19.13 -10.93 -4.02
N VAL A 168 -18.23 -11.43 -3.17
CA VAL A 168 -17.23 -12.42 -3.56
C VAL A 168 -16.98 -13.40 -2.42
N SER A 169 -16.84 -14.69 -2.77
CA SER A 169 -16.49 -15.73 -1.79
C SER A 169 -14.98 -15.74 -1.51
N LEU A 170 -14.62 -16.04 -0.26
CA LEU A 170 -13.23 -16.31 0.11
C LEU A 170 -12.75 -17.63 -0.55
N PRO A 171 -11.45 -17.76 -0.92
CA PRO A 171 -10.41 -16.75 -0.74
C PRO A 171 -10.46 -15.63 -1.81
N VAL A 172 -10.02 -14.41 -1.43
CA VAL A 172 -10.02 -13.24 -2.31
C VAL A 172 -8.82 -12.33 -2.06
N VAL A 173 -8.36 -11.64 -3.09
CA VAL A 173 -7.38 -10.55 -3.00
C VAL A 173 -8.11 -9.21 -3.12
N VAL A 174 -7.83 -8.28 -2.21
CA VAL A 174 -8.48 -6.97 -2.19
C VAL A 174 -7.43 -5.88 -2.08
N SER A 175 -7.47 -4.90 -2.98
CA SER A 175 -6.67 -3.68 -2.78
C SER A 175 -7.51 -2.60 -2.11
N CYS A 176 -6.98 -2.13 -0.99
CA CYS A 176 -7.63 -1.18 -0.10
C CYS A 176 -7.22 0.25 -0.42
N GLN A 177 -8.13 1.16 -0.19
CA GLN A 177 -7.84 2.59 -0.20
C GLN A 177 -8.50 3.29 0.99
N LYS A 178 -8.35 4.59 1.07
CA LYS A 178 -8.99 5.42 2.11
C LYS A 178 -10.51 5.16 2.15
N GLY A 179 -11.04 4.95 3.35
CA GLY A 179 -12.45 4.64 3.59
C GLY A 179 -12.69 3.22 4.09
N VAL A 180 -11.83 2.25 3.74
CA VAL A 180 -12.00 0.85 4.14
C VAL A 180 -11.87 0.66 5.66
N ALA A 181 -11.13 1.53 6.34
CA ALA A 181 -10.96 1.59 7.79
C ALA A 181 -10.52 2.99 8.24
N GLU A 182 -10.61 3.26 9.54
CA GLU A 182 -10.06 4.47 10.13
C GLU A 182 -8.62 4.27 10.58
N ALA A 183 -7.79 5.31 10.42
CA ALA A 183 -6.38 5.24 10.81
C ALA A 183 -6.22 5.00 12.32
N ARG A 184 -5.32 4.10 12.71
CA ARG A 184 -4.98 3.83 14.11
C ARG A 184 -3.49 4.05 14.34
N ILE A 185 -3.14 4.49 15.54
CA ILE A 185 -1.75 4.68 15.96
C ILE A 185 -1.39 3.55 16.95
N PRO A 186 -0.17 2.96 16.85
CA PRO A 186 0.27 1.95 17.81
C PRO A 186 0.33 2.54 19.21
N ASN A 187 -0.23 1.82 20.19
CA ASN A 187 -0.08 2.19 21.59
C ASN A 187 1.23 1.61 22.18
N MET A 188 1.61 2.08 23.38
CA MET A 188 2.86 1.66 24.04
C MET A 188 2.93 0.15 24.25
N ARG A 189 1.82 -0.52 24.59
CA ARG A 189 1.77 -1.97 24.76
C ARG A 189 2.04 -2.70 23.45
N GLY A 190 1.46 -2.24 22.34
CA GLY A 190 1.71 -2.77 21.00
C GLY A 190 3.17 -2.61 20.57
N ILE A 191 3.77 -1.43 20.84
CA ILE A 191 5.18 -1.16 20.55
C ILE A 191 6.10 -2.11 21.33
N MET A 192 5.83 -2.34 22.60
CA MET A 192 6.60 -3.27 23.42
C MET A 192 6.46 -4.72 22.92
N ALA A 193 5.23 -5.16 22.64
CA ALA A 193 4.95 -6.50 22.14
C ALA A 193 5.61 -6.77 20.76
N ALA A 194 5.64 -5.78 19.89
CA ALA A 194 6.22 -5.91 18.54
C ALA A 194 7.71 -6.29 18.54
N ARG A 195 8.44 -6.00 19.63
CA ARG A 195 9.86 -6.34 19.74
C ARG A 195 10.12 -7.84 19.72
N THR A 196 9.19 -8.64 20.24
CA THR A 196 9.31 -10.10 20.39
C THR A 196 8.42 -10.87 19.42
N LYS A 197 7.50 -10.20 18.69
CA LYS A 197 6.68 -10.86 17.67
C LYS A 197 7.56 -11.48 16.58
N PRO A 198 7.21 -12.68 16.08
CA PRO A 198 7.98 -13.36 15.04
C PRO A 198 8.14 -12.49 13.79
N LEU A 199 9.35 -12.41 13.28
CA LEU A 199 9.69 -11.89 11.97
C LEU A 199 10.55 -12.93 11.28
N LYS A 200 9.96 -13.61 10.31
CA LYS A 200 10.62 -14.63 9.50
C LYS A 200 11.26 -13.98 8.29
N VAL A 201 12.54 -14.19 8.08
CA VAL A 201 13.24 -13.81 6.86
C VAL A 201 13.27 -15.00 5.93
N VAL A 202 12.87 -14.81 4.69
CA VAL A 202 12.90 -15.85 3.65
C VAL A 202 13.73 -15.38 2.47
N GLU A 203 14.44 -16.31 1.84
CA GLU A 203 15.19 -16.02 0.63
C GLU A 203 14.23 -15.84 -0.56
N PRO A 204 14.57 -14.95 -1.50
CA PRO A 204 13.74 -14.70 -2.66
C PRO A 204 13.72 -15.89 -3.62
N ALA A 205 12.58 -16.13 -4.23
CA ALA A 205 12.45 -17.03 -5.36
C ALA A 205 13.16 -16.45 -6.60
N ALA A 206 13.64 -17.32 -7.48
CA ALA A 206 14.23 -16.91 -8.75
C ALA A 206 13.14 -16.37 -9.69
N VAL A 207 13.01 -15.08 -9.79
CA VAL A 207 12.05 -14.37 -10.64
C VAL A 207 12.80 -13.33 -11.46
N SER A 208 12.57 -13.32 -12.78
CA SER A 208 13.14 -12.31 -13.66
C SER A 208 12.30 -11.03 -13.61
N GLN A 209 12.94 -9.88 -13.51
CA GLN A 209 12.27 -8.59 -13.64
C GLN A 209 11.74 -8.36 -15.05
N LEU A 210 10.64 -7.64 -15.18
CA LEU A 210 10.03 -7.28 -16.45
C LEU A 210 10.31 -5.82 -16.86
N THR A 211 10.56 -4.95 -15.88
CA THR A 211 10.78 -3.53 -16.12
C THR A 211 12.02 -3.04 -15.38
N ASN A 212 12.60 -1.97 -15.91
CA ASN A 212 13.80 -1.33 -15.38
C ASN A 212 13.62 0.17 -15.32
N VAL A 213 14.01 0.79 -14.21
CA VAL A 213 14.11 2.26 -14.14
C VAL A 213 15.33 2.70 -14.93
N VAL A 214 15.11 3.55 -15.94
CA VAL A 214 16.20 4.12 -16.76
C VAL A 214 16.73 5.40 -16.12
N SER A 215 15.83 6.30 -15.72
CA SER A 215 16.18 7.54 -15.04
C SER A 215 14.97 8.12 -14.32
N PHE A 216 15.24 8.99 -13.36
CA PHE A 216 14.25 9.81 -12.68
C PHE A 216 14.39 11.26 -13.10
N GLU A 217 13.30 11.98 -13.14
CA GLU A 217 13.29 13.41 -13.41
C GLU A 217 12.32 14.11 -12.44
N LEU A 218 12.72 15.26 -11.92
CA LEU A 218 11.80 16.09 -11.15
C LEU A 218 10.86 16.82 -12.11
N PRO A 219 9.59 17.04 -11.68
CA PRO A 219 8.68 17.88 -12.44
C PRO A 219 9.29 19.26 -12.68
N ALA A 220 8.97 19.88 -13.81
CA ALA A 220 9.38 21.24 -14.08
C ALA A 220 8.96 22.17 -12.92
N PRO A 221 9.81 23.12 -12.51
CA PRO A 221 9.44 24.08 -11.48
C PRO A 221 8.15 24.80 -11.85
N LYS A 222 7.25 24.92 -10.91
CA LYS A 222 6.01 25.68 -11.12
C LYS A 222 6.36 27.14 -11.42
N ALA A 223 5.70 27.72 -12.39
CA ALA A 223 5.75 29.16 -12.65
C ALA A 223 5.24 29.93 -11.41
N GLY A 224 5.65 31.20 -11.30
CA GLY A 224 5.16 32.06 -10.23
C GLY A 224 3.63 32.12 -10.19
N VAL A 225 3.07 32.25 -9.00
CA VAL A 225 1.62 32.42 -8.83
C VAL A 225 1.20 33.86 -9.09
N LYS A 226 0.04 34.06 -9.70
CA LYS A 226 -0.65 35.33 -9.82
C LYS A 226 -1.69 35.41 -8.70
N LEU A 227 -1.46 36.27 -7.72
CA LEU A 227 -2.41 36.46 -6.62
C LEU A 227 -3.48 37.47 -7.04
N VAL A 228 -4.72 37.11 -6.81
CA VAL A 228 -5.88 38.01 -6.99
C VAL A 228 -6.39 38.41 -5.61
N PRO A 229 -6.70 39.71 -5.37
CA PRO A 229 -7.28 40.14 -4.12
C PRO A 229 -8.60 39.39 -3.82
N ALA A 230 -8.83 39.08 -2.52
CA ALA A 230 -10.00 38.31 -2.11
C ALA A 230 -11.34 39.02 -2.38
N ASP A 231 -11.33 40.33 -2.52
CA ASP A 231 -12.48 41.19 -2.84
C ASP A 231 -12.73 41.33 -4.35
N GLN A 232 -11.95 40.62 -5.21
CA GLN A 232 -12.05 40.65 -6.66
C GLN A 232 -12.23 39.24 -7.25
N PRO A 233 -13.22 38.45 -6.84
CA PRO A 233 -13.38 37.07 -7.33
C PRO A 233 -13.68 37.00 -8.83
N GLU A 234 -14.31 38.04 -9.41
CA GLU A 234 -14.60 38.13 -10.85
C GLU A 234 -13.31 38.16 -11.69
N GLU A 235 -12.26 38.80 -11.17
CA GLU A 235 -10.96 38.85 -11.85
C GLU A 235 -10.30 37.45 -11.86
N LEU A 236 -10.45 36.66 -10.80
CA LEU A 236 -9.98 35.28 -10.78
C LEU A 236 -10.70 34.44 -11.85
N ILE A 237 -12.02 34.56 -11.94
CA ILE A 237 -12.83 33.84 -12.95
C ILE A 237 -12.40 34.26 -14.37
N ARG A 238 -12.24 35.57 -14.60
CA ARG A 238 -11.76 36.06 -15.89
C ARG A 238 -10.39 35.48 -16.28
N LEU A 239 -9.45 35.47 -15.37
CA LEU A 239 -8.10 34.94 -15.58
C LEU A 239 -8.12 33.43 -15.84
N LEU A 240 -8.94 32.66 -15.15
CA LEU A 240 -9.08 31.21 -15.36
C LEU A 240 -9.72 30.90 -16.73
N HIS A 241 -10.70 31.74 -17.16
CA HIS A 241 -11.37 31.53 -18.42
C HIS A 241 -10.57 32.05 -19.62
N GLU A 242 -10.05 33.31 -19.58
CA GLU A 242 -9.41 33.95 -20.71
C GLU A 242 -7.92 33.61 -20.86
N GLU A 243 -7.16 33.59 -19.74
CA GLU A 243 -5.71 33.36 -19.75
C GLU A 243 -5.36 31.89 -19.59
N ALA A 244 -5.86 31.23 -18.53
CA ALA A 244 -5.54 29.85 -18.22
C ALA A 244 -6.35 28.82 -19.04
N LYS A 245 -7.53 29.23 -19.57
CA LYS A 245 -8.42 28.39 -20.40
C LYS A 245 -8.74 27.03 -19.78
N VAL A 246 -9.06 27.03 -18.48
CA VAL A 246 -9.36 25.79 -17.73
C VAL A 246 -10.86 25.42 -17.77
N PHE A 247 -11.72 26.32 -18.21
CA PHE A 247 -13.14 26.11 -18.49
C PHE A 247 -13.68 27.14 -19.51
#